data_0e10a44f927d084bfb01bbf23acbfc7f
#
_entry.id   0e10a44f927d084bfb01bbf23acbfc7f
#
_cell.length_a   1.000
_cell.length_b   1.000
_cell.length_c   1.000
_cell.angle_alpha   90.00
_cell.angle_beta   90.00
_cell.angle_gamma   90.00
#
_symmetry.space_group_name_H-M   'P 1'
#
loop_
_entity.id
_entity.type
_entity.pdbx_description
1 polymer ?
#
loop_
_entity_poly.entity_id
_entity_poly.type
_entity_poly.pdbx_seq_one_letter_code
_entity_poly.pdbx_strand_id
1 'polypeptide(L)'
;MKQWFGEDRSRALAVLHLQRVHRRSDRLIEMTDILNVALRGVMEMDQREIDASTFPRNVVAIHEAGHAVVSIIDSAGENLPDYCTVIPGGDFEGVVVGSLEFHQLKDASLTYAKFRHLIRVSLAGRAAEELAFGPEHVTNGATSDLEACFRRSAQAFMNYGFAPDMASLRASGSNLAVVVGHASPSEFAHIEELVRKFLAVQYAEVLKILTKNKNLLDAVAERMLWDPVVDQFELKEIWRQVEASRPHSKNGLRKKTTNSVR
;
A
#
# COMPACT_ATOMS: atom_id res chain seq x y z
N MET A 1 19.61 1.54 -24.63
CA MET A 1 19.65 2.83 -23.92
C MET A 1 19.33 4.06 -24.81
N LYS A 2 19.63 4.07 -26.11
CA LYS A 2 19.26 5.17 -27.03
C LYS A 2 17.76 5.25 -27.40
N GLN A 3 16.98 4.23 -27.12
CA GLN A 3 15.51 4.20 -27.36
C GLN A 3 14.67 4.71 -26.19
N TRP A 4 15.28 4.97 -25.03
CA TRP A 4 14.55 5.35 -23.80
C TRP A 4 14.38 6.86 -23.62
N PHE A 5 15.15 7.67 -24.36
CA PHE A 5 15.04 9.12 -24.27
C PHE A 5 14.95 9.66 -25.70
N GLY A 6 13.78 10.06 -26.09
CA GLY A 6 13.62 10.96 -27.25
C GLY A 6 14.53 12.18 -27.01
N GLU A 7 15.34 12.49 -28.00
CA GLU A 7 16.50 13.39 -27.91
C GLU A 7 16.12 14.77 -27.32
N ASP A 8 16.88 15.24 -26.36
CA ASP A 8 16.93 16.60 -25.77
C ASP A 8 15.79 17.04 -24.82
N ARG A 9 14.51 16.87 -25.15
CA ARG A 9 13.40 17.40 -24.33
C ARG A 9 13.23 16.62 -23.03
N SER A 10 13.28 15.29 -23.10
CA SER A 10 13.17 14.42 -21.94
C SER A 10 14.36 14.55 -20.99
N ARG A 11 15.56 14.79 -21.51
CA ARG A 11 16.75 15.09 -20.72
C ARG A 11 16.63 16.41 -19.97
N ALA A 12 16.14 17.45 -20.65
CA ALA A 12 15.94 18.75 -20.04
C ALA A 12 14.91 18.71 -18.92
N LEU A 13 13.79 18.00 -19.11
CA LEU A 13 12.75 17.80 -18.11
C LEU A 13 13.24 16.97 -16.92
N ALA A 14 14.01 15.92 -17.18
CA ALA A 14 14.64 15.13 -16.14
C ALA A 14 15.58 15.97 -15.26
N VAL A 15 16.42 16.79 -15.89
CA VAL A 15 17.34 17.70 -15.17
C VAL A 15 16.56 18.73 -14.36
N LEU A 16 15.52 19.32 -14.94
CA LEU A 16 14.67 20.29 -14.23
C LEU A 16 13.95 19.66 -13.03
N HIS A 17 13.49 18.42 -13.16
CA HIS A 17 12.83 17.71 -12.05
C HIS A 17 13.82 17.38 -10.94
N LEU A 18 15.00 16.84 -11.25
CA LEU A 18 16.07 16.60 -10.29
C LEU A 18 16.51 17.88 -9.58
N GLN A 19 16.64 18.99 -10.32
CA GLN A 19 16.93 20.30 -9.72
C GLN A 19 15.81 20.78 -8.80
N ARG A 20 14.55 20.49 -9.13
CA ARG A 20 13.39 20.85 -8.31
C ARG A 20 13.36 20.03 -7.02
N VAL A 21 13.65 18.73 -7.08
CA VAL A 21 13.79 17.86 -5.91
C VAL A 21 14.92 18.36 -5.00
N HIS A 22 16.10 18.63 -5.55
CA HIS A 22 17.23 19.15 -4.78
C HIS A 22 16.91 20.51 -4.10
N ARG A 23 16.29 21.44 -4.82
CA ARG A 23 15.91 22.76 -4.28
C ARG A 23 14.84 22.69 -3.19
N ARG A 24 13.93 21.69 -3.23
CA ARG A 24 12.86 21.53 -2.25
C ARG A 24 13.31 20.84 -0.97
N SER A 25 14.25 19.91 -1.07
CA SER A 25 14.64 19.04 0.04
C SER A 25 16.00 19.35 0.63
N ASP A 26 16.82 20.20 -0.03
CA ASP A 26 18.21 20.52 0.32
C ASP A 26 19.06 19.26 0.66
N ARG A 27 18.77 18.18 -0.05
CA ARG A 27 19.44 16.88 0.10
C ARG A 27 20.07 16.42 -1.21
N LEU A 28 20.97 15.45 -1.12
CA LEU A 28 21.54 14.79 -2.30
C LEU A 28 20.44 14.06 -3.09
N ILE A 29 20.61 14.02 -4.41
CA ILE A 29 19.76 13.24 -5.31
C ILE A 29 20.01 11.75 -5.04
N GLU A 30 18.96 11.01 -4.76
CA GLU A 30 18.99 9.57 -4.53
C GLU A 30 18.56 8.79 -5.79
N MET A 31 18.76 7.46 -5.77
CA MET A 31 18.33 6.60 -6.87
C MET A 31 16.82 6.66 -7.12
N THR A 32 16.04 6.84 -6.06
CA THR A 32 14.58 7.04 -6.13
C THR A 32 14.19 8.27 -6.92
N ASP A 33 14.94 9.38 -6.78
CA ASP A 33 14.70 10.60 -7.57
C ASP A 33 14.97 10.35 -9.06
N ILE A 34 16.02 9.59 -9.37
CA ILE A 34 16.36 9.21 -10.74
C ILE A 34 15.29 8.29 -11.33
N LEU A 35 14.79 7.32 -10.55
CA LEU A 35 13.71 6.43 -10.96
C LEU A 35 12.41 7.20 -11.20
N ASN A 36 12.05 8.12 -10.32
CA ASN A 36 10.88 8.99 -10.48
C ASN A 36 10.97 9.84 -11.76
N VAL A 37 12.17 10.36 -12.04
CA VAL A 37 12.41 11.11 -13.29
C VAL A 37 12.33 10.19 -14.51
N ALA A 38 12.88 8.99 -14.42
CA ALA A 38 12.81 8.00 -15.50
C ALA A 38 11.36 7.58 -15.77
N LEU A 39 10.58 7.33 -14.71
CA LEU A 39 9.16 7.03 -14.82
C LEU A 39 8.39 8.21 -15.43
N ARG A 40 8.58 9.45 -14.93
CA ARG A 40 7.96 10.63 -15.51
C ARG A 40 8.39 10.86 -16.96
N GLY A 41 9.63 10.57 -17.32
CA GLY A 41 10.13 10.64 -18.68
C GLY A 41 9.52 9.60 -19.62
N VAL A 42 9.30 8.40 -19.12
CA VAL A 42 8.53 7.33 -19.82
C VAL A 42 7.09 7.79 -20.04
N MET A 43 6.52 8.52 -19.10
CA MET A 43 5.13 8.98 -19.07
C MET A 43 4.84 10.13 -20.03
N GLU A 44 5.79 11.00 -20.27
CA GLU A 44 5.65 12.01 -21.32
C GLU A 44 5.71 11.39 -22.73
N MET A 45 6.22 10.15 -22.82
CA MET A 45 6.33 9.45 -24.10
C MET A 45 5.00 8.86 -24.58
N ASP A 46 4.01 8.61 -23.68
CA ASP A 46 2.78 8.00 -24.18
C ASP A 46 1.50 8.38 -23.41
N GLN A 47 1.04 9.61 -23.62
CA GLN A 47 -0.35 9.98 -23.31
C GLN A 47 -1.35 8.98 -23.92
N ARG A 48 -0.97 8.27 -24.98
CA ARG A 48 -1.78 7.26 -25.66
C ARG A 48 -1.90 5.96 -24.84
N GLU A 49 -0.86 5.59 -24.07
CA GLU A 49 -0.93 4.41 -23.18
C GLU A 49 -1.82 4.69 -21.95
N ILE A 50 -1.79 5.92 -21.43
CA ILE A 50 -2.70 6.34 -20.35
C ILE A 50 -4.15 6.34 -20.81
N ASP A 51 -4.39 6.77 -22.06
CA ASP A 51 -5.72 6.77 -22.66
C ASP A 51 -6.18 5.35 -23.05
N ALA A 52 -5.27 4.39 -23.11
CA ALA A 52 -5.54 2.98 -23.41
C ALA A 52 -5.82 2.13 -22.16
N SER A 53 -5.81 2.71 -20.96
CA SER A 53 -6.15 1.99 -19.72
C SER A 53 -7.51 1.29 -19.82
N THR A 54 -7.56 0.05 -19.35
CA THR A 54 -8.77 -0.76 -19.34
C THR A 54 -9.78 -0.23 -18.31
N PHE A 55 -9.29 0.47 -17.26
CA PHE A 55 -10.12 1.01 -16.20
C PHE A 55 -10.20 2.55 -16.25
N PRO A 56 -11.33 3.13 -15.81
CA PRO A 56 -11.43 4.57 -15.65
C PRO A 56 -10.35 5.08 -14.69
N ARG A 57 -9.63 6.12 -15.08
CA ARG A 57 -8.50 6.66 -14.34
C ARG A 57 -8.82 7.05 -12.90
N ASN A 58 -10.05 7.51 -12.62
CA ASN A 58 -10.50 7.82 -11.27
C ASN A 58 -10.63 6.56 -10.39
N VAL A 59 -10.98 5.41 -10.97
CA VAL A 59 -11.03 4.13 -10.25
C VAL A 59 -9.62 3.70 -9.86
N VAL A 60 -8.68 3.74 -10.82
CA VAL A 60 -7.27 3.44 -10.55
C VAL A 60 -6.70 4.38 -9.49
N ALA A 61 -6.97 5.69 -9.58
CA ALA A 61 -6.47 6.66 -8.60
C ALA A 61 -6.99 6.38 -7.18
N ILE A 62 -8.24 6.03 -7.01
CA ILE A 62 -8.81 5.65 -5.71
C ILE A 62 -8.19 4.35 -5.20
N HIS A 63 -8.01 3.36 -6.08
CA HIS A 63 -7.38 2.09 -5.75
C HIS A 63 -5.96 2.28 -5.20
N GLU A 64 -5.11 2.95 -5.96
CA GLU A 64 -3.71 3.21 -5.58
C GLU A 64 -3.61 4.13 -4.35
N ALA A 65 -4.48 5.13 -4.24
CA ALA A 65 -4.56 5.95 -3.03
C ALA A 65 -4.92 5.11 -1.80
N GLY A 66 -5.76 4.09 -1.94
CA GLY A 66 -6.08 3.14 -0.87
C GLY A 66 -4.82 2.45 -0.33
N HIS A 67 -4.01 1.88 -1.21
CA HIS A 67 -2.74 1.25 -0.86
C HIS A 67 -1.80 2.24 -0.14
N ALA A 68 -1.62 3.43 -0.69
CA ALA A 68 -0.74 4.46 -0.12
C ALA A 68 -1.22 4.90 1.28
N VAL A 69 -2.50 5.20 1.44
CA VAL A 69 -3.07 5.66 2.72
C VAL A 69 -2.96 4.60 3.80
N VAL A 70 -3.29 3.34 3.50
CA VAL A 70 -3.18 2.27 4.49
C VAL A 70 -1.72 2.01 4.86
N SER A 71 -0.80 2.06 3.89
CA SER A 71 0.64 1.96 4.17
C SER A 71 1.10 3.03 5.16
N ILE A 72 0.72 4.28 4.97
CA ILE A 72 1.08 5.40 5.84
C ILE A 72 0.44 5.29 7.23
N ILE A 73 -0.87 5.09 7.28
CA ILE A 73 -1.64 5.20 8.54
C ILE A 73 -1.44 3.98 9.43
N ASP A 74 -1.47 2.76 8.87
CA ASP A 74 -1.33 1.52 9.65
C ASP A 74 0.11 1.36 10.20
N SER A 75 1.10 2.01 9.59
CA SER A 75 2.49 2.06 10.07
C SER A 75 2.83 3.28 10.92
N ALA A 76 1.86 4.16 11.21
CA ALA A 76 2.10 5.45 11.87
C ALA A 76 3.16 6.32 11.14
N GLY A 77 3.24 6.19 9.83
CA GLY A 77 4.17 6.96 8.97
C GLY A 77 5.56 6.35 8.82
N GLU A 78 5.81 5.16 9.39
CA GLU A 78 7.11 4.48 9.21
C GLU A 78 7.28 3.94 7.78
N ASN A 79 6.19 3.59 7.10
CA ASN A 79 6.19 3.01 5.76
C ASN A 79 5.51 3.97 4.77
N LEU A 80 6.18 5.06 4.44
CA LEU A 80 5.75 5.90 3.31
C LEU A 80 6.16 5.22 2.00
N PRO A 81 5.22 5.10 1.03
CA PRO A 81 5.58 4.68 -0.32
C PRO A 81 6.62 5.62 -0.94
N ASP A 82 7.50 5.08 -1.79
CA ASP A 82 8.44 5.89 -2.56
C ASP A 82 7.70 6.73 -3.61
N TYR A 83 6.70 6.11 -4.24
CA TYR A 83 5.75 6.78 -5.12
C TYR A 83 4.48 5.95 -5.32
N CYS A 84 3.42 6.59 -5.82
CA CYS A 84 2.24 5.95 -6.38
C CYS A 84 1.91 6.56 -7.75
N THR A 85 1.37 5.73 -8.64
CA THR A 85 1.07 6.15 -10.02
C THR A 85 -0.17 5.48 -10.58
N VAL A 86 -0.88 6.19 -11.43
CA VAL A 86 -2.04 5.70 -12.21
C VAL A 86 -1.66 5.37 -13.65
N ILE A 87 -0.37 5.17 -13.92
CA ILE A 87 0.10 4.85 -15.26
C ILE A 87 0.15 3.36 -15.40
N PRO A 88 -0.55 2.83 -16.39
CA PRO A 88 -0.49 1.42 -16.69
C PRO A 88 0.92 1.03 -17.13
N GLY A 89 1.35 -0.15 -16.76
CA GLY A 89 2.64 -0.68 -17.18
C GLY A 89 2.65 -2.21 -17.14
N GLY A 90 2.85 -2.85 -18.29
CA GLY A 90 2.86 -4.30 -18.37
C GLY A 90 1.54 -4.91 -17.91
N ASP A 91 1.56 -5.55 -16.73
CA ASP A 91 0.41 -6.29 -16.19
C ASP A 91 -0.37 -5.51 -15.11
N PHE A 92 -0.12 -4.21 -14.92
CA PHE A 92 -0.79 -3.38 -13.92
C PHE A 92 -1.36 -2.09 -14.52
N GLU A 93 -2.47 -1.59 -13.97
CA GLU A 93 -3.12 -0.35 -14.37
C GLU A 93 -2.65 0.88 -13.56
N GLY A 94 -2.06 0.63 -12.40
CA GLY A 94 -1.42 1.56 -11.49
C GLY A 94 -0.52 0.80 -10.54
N VAL A 95 0.30 1.49 -9.76
CA VAL A 95 1.15 0.83 -8.75
C VAL A 95 1.56 1.79 -7.62
N VAL A 96 1.63 1.25 -6.41
CA VAL A 96 2.30 1.85 -5.25
C VAL A 96 3.61 1.12 -5.03
N VAL A 97 4.72 1.84 -5.13
CA VAL A 97 6.07 1.29 -4.98
C VAL A 97 6.74 1.81 -3.72
N GLY A 98 7.58 0.99 -3.14
CA GLY A 98 8.29 1.30 -1.90
C GLY A 98 7.50 0.86 -0.67
N SER A 99 8.02 1.20 0.49
CA SER A 99 7.59 0.62 1.75
C SER A 99 7.96 -0.87 1.88
N LEU A 100 7.28 -1.62 2.73
CA LEU A 100 7.60 -3.02 2.98
C LEU A 100 7.08 -3.91 1.85
N GLU A 101 7.93 -4.25 0.89
CA GLU A 101 7.60 -5.30 -0.07
C GLU A 101 7.91 -6.70 0.47
N PHE A 102 7.04 -7.67 0.19
CA PHE A 102 7.19 -9.05 0.68
C PHE A 102 8.52 -9.71 0.27
N HIS A 103 9.10 -9.33 -0.86
CA HIS A 103 10.38 -9.88 -1.31
C HIS A 103 11.59 -9.25 -0.63
N GLN A 104 11.46 -8.06 -0.02
CA GLN A 104 12.50 -7.47 0.84
C GLN A 104 12.57 -8.18 2.20
N LEU A 105 11.57 -8.96 2.55
CA LEU A 105 11.48 -9.73 3.79
C LEU A 105 12.19 -11.10 3.71
N LYS A 106 13.11 -11.30 2.76
CA LYS A 106 13.89 -12.54 2.65
C LYS A 106 14.74 -12.83 3.88
N ASP A 107 14.96 -11.86 4.75
CA ASP A 107 15.74 -12.02 5.96
C ASP A 107 14.84 -11.99 7.20
N ALA A 108 14.77 -13.12 7.86
CA ALA A 108 14.58 -13.42 9.30
C ALA A 108 13.71 -12.50 10.20
N SER A 109 13.12 -11.41 9.72
CA SER A 109 12.46 -10.39 10.55
C SER A 109 10.99 -10.11 10.24
N LEU A 110 10.29 -11.04 9.56
CA LEU A 110 8.84 -10.92 9.37
C LEU A 110 8.13 -11.22 10.68
N THR A 111 7.70 -10.17 11.38
CA THR A 111 6.84 -10.33 12.55
C THR A 111 5.37 -10.47 12.12
N TYR A 112 4.53 -11.02 13.01
CA TYR A 112 3.08 -11.09 12.77
C TYR A 112 2.45 -9.70 12.54
N ALA A 113 2.96 -8.66 13.20
CA ALA A 113 2.50 -7.28 12.99
C ALA A 113 2.82 -6.79 11.57
N LYS A 114 4.06 -6.99 11.10
CA LYS A 114 4.46 -6.66 9.72
C LYS A 114 3.66 -7.46 8.69
N PHE A 115 3.44 -8.75 8.95
CA PHE A 115 2.62 -9.59 8.09
C PHE A 115 1.19 -9.04 7.94
N ARG A 116 0.52 -8.71 9.07
CA ARG A 116 -0.82 -8.10 9.02
C ARG A 116 -0.84 -6.78 8.27
N HIS A 117 0.18 -5.95 8.47
CA HIS A 117 0.32 -4.68 7.76
C HIS A 117 0.35 -4.89 6.24
N LEU A 118 1.18 -5.79 5.76
CA LEU A 118 1.29 -6.13 4.34
C LEU A 118 -0.03 -6.64 3.75
N ILE A 119 -0.75 -7.50 4.50
CA ILE A 119 -2.07 -7.97 4.06
C ILE A 119 -3.07 -6.81 4.00
N ARG A 120 -3.08 -5.90 4.97
CA ARG A 120 -3.95 -4.72 4.97
C ARG A 120 -3.65 -3.78 3.81
N VAL A 121 -2.38 -3.53 3.53
CA VAL A 121 -1.97 -2.73 2.36
C VAL A 121 -2.50 -3.37 1.08
N SER A 122 -2.29 -4.68 0.88
CA SER A 122 -2.80 -5.36 -0.32
C SER A 122 -4.33 -5.38 -0.44
N LEU A 123 -5.09 -5.35 0.66
CA LEU A 123 -6.56 -5.29 0.63
C LEU A 123 -7.10 -3.86 0.38
N ALA A 124 -6.23 -2.85 0.47
CA ALA A 124 -6.67 -1.47 0.57
C ALA A 124 -7.22 -0.90 -0.73
N GLY A 125 -6.70 -1.29 -1.88
CA GLY A 125 -7.22 -0.85 -3.18
C GLY A 125 -8.69 -1.22 -3.34
N ARG A 126 -9.03 -2.50 -3.14
CA ARG A 126 -10.43 -2.98 -3.17
C ARG A 126 -11.33 -2.27 -2.16
N ALA A 127 -10.84 -2.08 -0.93
CA ALA A 127 -11.61 -1.41 0.11
C ALA A 127 -11.82 0.08 -0.18
N ALA A 128 -10.86 0.74 -0.84
CA ALA A 128 -10.98 2.13 -1.27
C ALA A 128 -12.04 2.28 -2.38
N GLU A 129 -12.06 1.37 -3.36
CA GLU A 129 -13.12 1.35 -4.38
C GLU A 129 -14.50 1.18 -3.74
N GLU A 130 -14.66 0.22 -2.81
CA GLU A 130 -15.93 0.00 -2.11
C GLU A 130 -16.38 1.24 -1.32
N LEU A 131 -15.46 1.90 -0.64
CA LEU A 131 -15.75 3.11 0.13
C LEU A 131 -16.14 4.30 -0.76
N ALA A 132 -15.50 4.44 -1.92
CA ALA A 132 -15.71 5.57 -2.83
C ALA A 132 -16.95 5.40 -3.73
N PHE A 133 -17.17 4.21 -4.24
CA PHE A 133 -18.18 3.95 -5.27
C PHE A 133 -19.32 3.04 -4.79
N GLY A 134 -19.19 2.42 -3.63
CA GLY A 134 -20.13 1.44 -3.11
C GLY A 134 -19.83 0.00 -3.59
N PRO A 135 -20.37 -1.01 -2.87
CA PRO A 135 -20.03 -2.42 -3.11
C PRO A 135 -20.46 -2.94 -4.49
N GLU A 136 -21.47 -2.36 -5.09
CA GLU A 136 -21.97 -2.75 -6.42
C GLU A 136 -21.09 -2.23 -7.58
N HIS A 137 -20.16 -1.31 -7.31
CA HIS A 137 -19.35 -0.65 -8.33
C HIS A 137 -17.86 -0.93 -8.21
N VAL A 138 -17.49 -1.90 -7.37
CA VAL A 138 -16.10 -2.35 -7.29
C VAL A 138 -15.70 -3.13 -8.54
N THR A 139 -14.46 -2.99 -8.95
CA THR A 139 -13.97 -3.61 -10.18
C THR A 139 -13.22 -4.92 -9.92
N ASN A 140 -12.84 -5.61 -10.98
CA ASN A 140 -11.93 -6.76 -10.91
C ASN A 140 -10.45 -6.35 -10.88
N GLY A 141 -10.13 -5.06 -10.80
CA GLY A 141 -8.75 -4.54 -10.74
C GLY A 141 -7.94 -5.09 -9.57
N ALA A 142 -8.61 -5.39 -8.45
CA ALA A 142 -7.96 -5.96 -7.26
C ALA A 142 -7.70 -7.48 -7.31
N THR A 143 -7.88 -8.16 -8.45
CA THR A 143 -7.76 -9.63 -8.52
C THR A 143 -6.39 -10.11 -8.08
N SER A 144 -5.31 -9.51 -8.57
CA SER A 144 -3.92 -9.87 -8.21
C SER A 144 -3.63 -9.67 -6.72
N ASP A 145 -4.14 -8.60 -6.13
CA ASP A 145 -3.99 -8.31 -4.70
C ASP A 145 -4.70 -9.32 -3.82
N LEU A 146 -5.95 -9.67 -4.18
CA LEU A 146 -6.74 -10.65 -3.45
C LEU A 146 -6.12 -12.05 -3.52
N GLU A 147 -5.65 -12.46 -4.70
CA GLU A 147 -4.92 -13.72 -4.87
C GLU A 147 -3.61 -13.74 -4.07
N ALA A 148 -2.86 -12.64 -4.08
CA ALA A 148 -1.64 -12.49 -3.31
C ALA A 148 -1.93 -12.56 -1.80
N CYS A 149 -2.97 -11.88 -1.31
CA CYS A 149 -3.40 -11.94 0.08
C CYS A 149 -3.73 -13.37 0.52
N PHE A 150 -4.52 -14.08 -0.27
CA PHE A 150 -4.90 -15.46 0.04
C PHE A 150 -3.68 -16.38 0.10
N ARG A 151 -2.87 -16.40 -0.96
CA ARG A 151 -1.67 -17.23 -1.07
C ARG A 151 -0.67 -16.96 0.06
N ARG A 152 -0.39 -15.68 0.35
CA ARG A 152 0.55 -15.26 1.41
C ARG A 152 0.04 -15.63 2.79
N SER A 153 -1.27 -15.50 3.03
CA SER A 153 -1.88 -15.88 4.31
C SER A 153 -1.81 -17.39 4.53
N ALA A 154 -2.15 -18.18 3.52
CA ALA A 154 -2.02 -19.63 3.58
C ALA A 154 -0.57 -20.06 3.87
N GLN A 155 0.40 -19.49 3.17
CA GLN A 155 1.82 -19.75 3.39
C GLN A 155 2.26 -19.36 4.81
N ALA A 156 1.84 -18.20 5.31
CA ALA A 156 2.22 -17.74 6.64
C ALA A 156 1.62 -18.62 7.75
N PHE A 157 0.40 -19.09 7.55
CA PHE A 157 -0.25 -20.00 8.51
C PHE A 157 0.41 -21.37 8.53
N MET A 158 0.73 -21.92 7.35
CA MET A 158 1.38 -23.23 7.26
C MET A 158 2.85 -23.20 7.71
N ASN A 159 3.61 -22.19 7.33
CA ASN A 159 5.07 -22.21 7.44
C ASN A 159 5.61 -21.39 8.62
N TYR A 160 4.92 -20.28 9.01
CA TYR A 160 5.44 -19.34 10.01
C TYR A 160 4.69 -19.39 11.34
N GLY A 161 3.64 -20.20 11.42
CA GLY A 161 2.82 -20.32 12.63
C GLY A 161 2.01 -19.06 12.93
N PHE A 162 1.63 -18.29 11.92
CA PHE A 162 0.88 -17.05 12.06
C PHE A 162 -0.65 -17.25 12.05
N ALA A 163 -1.13 -18.50 12.07
CA ALA A 163 -2.56 -18.75 12.18
C ALA A 163 -3.13 -18.13 13.46
N PRO A 164 -4.30 -17.48 13.41
CA PRO A 164 -4.93 -16.84 14.58
C PRO A 164 -5.22 -17.83 15.71
N ASP A 165 -5.52 -19.08 15.36
CA ASP A 165 -5.77 -20.18 16.30
C ASP A 165 -4.66 -21.22 16.25
N MET A 166 -3.48 -20.82 16.73
CA MET A 166 -2.33 -21.73 16.87
C MET A 166 -2.59 -22.90 17.82
N ALA A 167 -3.53 -22.75 18.78
CA ALA A 167 -3.85 -23.82 19.71
C ALA A 167 -4.61 -24.96 19.02
N SER A 168 -5.53 -24.65 18.10
CA SER A 168 -6.26 -25.65 17.33
C SER A 168 -5.34 -26.43 16.38
N LEU A 169 -4.38 -25.77 15.76
CA LEU A 169 -3.38 -26.41 14.89
C LEU A 169 -2.45 -27.35 15.67
N ARG A 170 -2.08 -26.98 16.91
CA ARG A 170 -1.30 -27.85 17.80
C ARG A 170 -2.10 -29.03 18.32
N ALA A 171 -3.39 -28.84 18.63
CA ALA A 171 -4.28 -29.89 19.13
C ALA A 171 -4.59 -30.95 18.07
N SER A 172 -4.55 -30.61 16.77
CA SER A 172 -4.78 -31.59 15.70
C SER A 172 -3.61 -32.55 15.46
N GLY A 173 -2.50 -32.42 16.21
CA GLY A 173 -1.29 -33.24 16.04
C GLY A 173 -0.55 -33.01 14.73
N SER A 174 -1.02 -32.08 13.90
CA SER A 174 -0.31 -31.67 12.70
C SER A 174 0.97 -30.97 13.12
N ASN A 175 2.13 -31.57 12.81
CA ASN A 175 3.38 -30.86 12.87
C ASN A 175 3.24 -29.61 11.99
N LEU A 176 3.49 -28.43 12.57
CA LEU A 176 3.49 -27.13 11.86
C LEU A 176 4.48 -27.07 10.69
N ALA A 177 5.30 -28.09 10.51
CA ALA A 177 6.13 -28.35 9.35
C ALA A 177 5.34 -29.10 8.25
N VAL A 178 4.09 -28.72 7.99
CA VAL A 178 3.42 -29.18 6.79
C VAL A 178 4.08 -28.44 5.63
N VAL A 179 5.12 -29.06 5.12
CA VAL A 179 5.74 -28.65 3.85
C VAL A 179 4.63 -28.64 2.80
N VAL A 180 4.49 -27.51 2.12
CA VAL A 180 3.57 -27.37 0.99
C VAL A 180 3.73 -28.60 0.07
N GLY A 181 2.68 -29.42 -0.03
CA GLY A 181 2.71 -30.66 -0.82
C GLY A 181 2.38 -31.94 -0.05
N HIS A 182 2.33 -31.92 1.30
CA HIS A 182 2.01 -33.08 2.12
C HIS A 182 0.74 -32.93 2.97
N ALA A 183 0.06 -31.77 2.90
CA ALA A 183 -1.20 -31.59 3.62
C ALA A 183 -2.32 -32.44 2.98
N SER A 184 -3.11 -33.10 3.84
CA SER A 184 -4.32 -33.80 3.40
C SER A 184 -5.38 -32.80 2.88
N PRO A 185 -6.33 -33.24 2.05
CA PRO A 185 -7.43 -32.37 1.60
C PRO A 185 -8.21 -31.70 2.75
N SER A 186 -8.36 -32.37 3.89
CA SER A 186 -9.02 -31.81 5.07
C SER A 186 -8.21 -30.72 5.75
N GLU A 187 -6.89 -30.84 5.78
CA GLU A 187 -5.99 -29.81 6.32
C GLU A 187 -5.99 -28.58 5.41
N PHE A 188 -5.98 -28.76 4.10
CA PHE A 188 -6.13 -27.65 3.16
C PHE A 188 -7.45 -26.90 3.34
N ALA A 189 -8.57 -27.62 3.47
CA ALA A 189 -9.87 -27.00 3.70
C ALA A 189 -9.91 -26.21 5.03
N HIS A 190 -9.26 -26.73 6.07
CA HIS A 190 -9.14 -26.03 7.35
C HIS A 190 -8.31 -24.74 7.24
N ILE A 191 -7.15 -24.79 6.58
CA ILE A 191 -6.32 -23.60 6.33
C ILE A 191 -7.09 -22.57 5.51
N GLU A 192 -7.80 -23.00 4.48
CA GLU A 192 -8.62 -22.11 3.65
C GLU A 192 -9.68 -21.36 4.47
N GLU A 193 -10.36 -22.06 5.37
CA GLU A 193 -11.35 -21.47 6.28
C GLU A 193 -10.70 -20.44 7.24
N LEU A 194 -9.53 -20.74 7.80
CA LEU A 194 -8.79 -19.83 8.65
C LEU A 194 -8.34 -18.57 7.89
N VAL A 195 -7.86 -18.75 6.65
CA VAL A 195 -7.47 -17.62 5.78
C VAL A 195 -8.66 -16.73 5.48
N ARG A 196 -9.81 -17.29 5.11
CA ARG A 196 -11.02 -16.51 4.83
C ARG A 196 -11.46 -15.69 6.04
N LYS A 197 -11.49 -16.28 7.23
CA LYS A 197 -11.82 -15.57 8.48
C LYS A 197 -10.82 -14.45 8.78
N PHE A 198 -9.54 -14.75 8.64
CA PHE A 198 -8.49 -13.78 8.85
C PHE A 198 -8.60 -12.58 7.89
N LEU A 199 -8.75 -12.85 6.59
CA LEU A 199 -8.87 -11.80 5.57
C LEU A 199 -10.12 -10.93 5.80
N ALA A 200 -11.25 -11.53 6.19
CA ALA A 200 -12.46 -10.78 6.53
C ALA A 200 -12.23 -9.80 7.69
N VAL A 201 -11.50 -10.22 8.74
CA VAL A 201 -11.14 -9.33 9.86
C VAL A 201 -10.20 -8.21 9.38
N GLN A 202 -9.15 -8.54 8.59
CA GLN A 202 -8.24 -7.52 8.09
C GLN A 202 -8.94 -6.53 7.15
N TYR A 203 -9.85 -7.00 6.30
CA TYR A 203 -10.64 -6.14 5.42
C TYR A 203 -11.52 -5.14 6.19
N ALA A 204 -12.19 -5.60 7.23
CA ALA A 204 -12.98 -4.73 8.10
C ALA A 204 -12.12 -3.65 8.79
N GLU A 205 -10.90 -4.00 9.21
CA GLU A 205 -9.96 -3.01 9.77
C GLU A 205 -9.50 -1.99 8.71
N VAL A 206 -9.22 -2.43 7.49
CA VAL A 206 -8.87 -1.55 6.36
C VAL A 206 -9.99 -0.56 6.07
N LEU A 207 -11.25 -1.01 5.99
CA LEU A 207 -12.40 -0.13 5.81
C LEU A 207 -12.50 0.93 6.92
N LYS A 208 -12.25 0.55 8.18
CA LYS A 208 -12.22 1.51 9.30
C LYS A 208 -11.10 2.54 9.15
N ILE A 209 -9.89 2.09 8.76
CA ILE A 209 -8.75 2.98 8.50
C ILE A 209 -9.11 3.99 7.42
N LEU A 210 -9.59 3.52 6.27
CA LEU A 210 -9.93 4.37 5.12
C LEU A 210 -11.10 5.31 5.43
N THR A 211 -12.15 4.83 6.09
CA THR A 211 -13.30 5.67 6.49
C THR A 211 -12.85 6.82 7.39
N LYS A 212 -12.01 6.54 8.38
CA LYS A 212 -11.48 7.56 9.30
C LYS A 212 -10.54 8.55 8.60
N ASN A 213 -9.90 8.14 7.52
CA ASN A 213 -8.92 8.91 6.78
C ASN A 213 -9.39 9.24 5.35
N LYS A 214 -10.71 9.33 5.15
CA LYS A 214 -11.28 9.59 3.82
C LYS A 214 -10.73 10.86 3.18
N ASN A 215 -10.53 11.93 3.94
CA ASN A 215 -9.95 13.16 3.43
C ASN A 215 -8.53 12.96 2.87
N LEU A 216 -7.74 12.06 3.48
CA LEU A 216 -6.41 11.72 2.96
C LEU A 216 -6.52 10.87 1.69
N LEU A 217 -7.45 9.91 1.66
CA LEU A 217 -7.72 9.09 0.49
C LEU A 217 -8.10 9.96 -0.71
N ASP A 218 -9.06 10.86 -0.52
CA ASP A 218 -9.53 11.76 -1.57
C ASP A 218 -8.38 12.69 -2.06
N ALA A 219 -7.61 13.28 -1.14
CA ALA A 219 -6.52 14.19 -1.48
C ALA A 219 -5.40 13.49 -2.27
N VAL A 220 -5.04 12.25 -1.93
CA VAL A 220 -4.03 11.48 -2.67
C VAL A 220 -4.56 11.09 -4.05
N ALA A 221 -5.81 10.64 -4.13
CA ALA A 221 -6.45 10.29 -5.41
C ALA A 221 -6.56 11.51 -6.34
N GLU A 222 -7.06 12.65 -5.84
CA GLU A 222 -7.14 13.90 -6.61
C GLU A 222 -5.78 14.35 -7.11
N ARG A 223 -4.73 14.22 -6.28
CA ARG A 223 -3.37 14.56 -6.67
C ARG A 223 -2.87 13.69 -7.83
N MET A 224 -3.16 12.37 -7.82
CA MET A 224 -2.82 11.45 -8.92
C MET A 224 -3.62 11.71 -10.20
N LEU A 225 -4.85 12.23 -10.09
CA LEU A 225 -5.63 12.63 -11.27
C LEU A 225 -5.06 13.88 -11.94
N TRP A 226 -4.42 14.75 -11.16
CA TRP A 226 -3.79 15.96 -11.67
C TRP A 226 -2.37 15.72 -12.21
N ASP A 227 -1.56 14.94 -11.47
CA ASP A 227 -0.22 14.52 -11.90
C ASP A 227 -0.13 13.00 -11.66
N PRO A 228 -0.03 12.20 -12.71
CA PRO A 228 -0.18 10.76 -12.61
C PRO A 228 0.90 10.05 -11.75
N VAL A 229 1.91 10.77 -11.26
CA VAL A 229 2.87 10.25 -10.27
C VAL A 229 2.92 11.16 -9.07
N VAL A 230 2.76 10.57 -7.90
CA VAL A 230 2.92 11.25 -6.61
C VAL A 230 4.08 10.60 -5.89
N ASP A 231 5.13 11.35 -5.65
CA ASP A 231 6.33 10.87 -4.97
C ASP A 231 6.19 10.89 -3.43
N GLN A 232 7.14 10.29 -2.74
CA GLN A 232 7.15 10.21 -1.27
C GLN A 232 7.09 11.59 -0.59
N PHE A 233 7.75 12.59 -1.17
CA PHE A 233 7.74 13.94 -0.61
C PHE A 233 6.35 14.56 -0.70
N GLU A 234 5.69 14.42 -1.83
CA GLU A 234 4.33 14.90 -2.05
C GLU A 234 3.32 14.16 -1.17
N LEU A 235 3.44 12.83 -1.05
CA LEU A 235 2.61 12.02 -0.14
C LEU A 235 2.74 12.50 1.31
N LYS A 236 3.97 12.76 1.76
CA LYS A 236 4.23 13.27 3.11
C LYS A 236 3.64 14.65 3.33
N GLU A 237 3.72 15.52 2.34
CA GLU A 237 3.18 16.87 2.44
C GLU A 237 1.65 16.86 2.45
N ILE A 238 0.99 16.06 1.60
CA ILE A 238 -0.46 15.85 1.60
C ILE A 238 -0.91 15.33 2.98
N TRP A 239 -0.23 14.31 3.50
CA TRP A 239 -0.56 13.77 4.81
C TRP A 239 -0.45 14.82 5.92
N ARG A 240 0.64 15.61 5.96
CA ARG A 240 0.82 16.69 6.94
C ARG A 240 -0.28 17.74 6.86
N GLN A 241 -0.67 18.16 5.66
CA GLN A 241 -1.72 19.15 5.45
C GLN A 241 -3.07 18.64 5.93
N VAL A 242 -3.42 17.38 5.63
CA VAL A 242 -4.64 16.74 6.10
C VAL A 242 -4.64 16.61 7.64
N GLU A 243 -3.53 16.19 8.25
CA GLU A 243 -3.41 16.09 9.71
C GLU A 243 -3.56 17.48 10.38
N ALA A 244 -2.95 18.53 9.82
CA ALA A 244 -3.05 19.88 10.33
C ALA A 244 -4.47 20.47 10.24
N SER A 245 -5.27 20.03 9.26
CA SER A 245 -6.66 20.47 9.08
C SER A 245 -7.66 19.74 10.01
N ARG A 246 -7.23 18.69 10.70
CA ARG A 246 -8.10 17.97 11.64
C ARG A 246 -8.43 18.85 12.83
N PRO A 247 -9.71 18.97 13.21
CA PRO A 247 -10.08 19.70 14.42
C PRO A 247 -9.39 19.06 15.62
N HIS A 248 -8.62 19.84 16.35
CA HIS A 248 -7.95 19.39 17.58
C HIS A 248 -9.02 18.88 18.55
N SER A 249 -9.05 17.56 18.75
CA SER A 249 -9.81 16.97 19.84
C SER A 249 -9.20 17.51 21.16
N LYS A 250 -9.88 18.50 21.77
CA LYS A 250 -9.56 18.98 23.12
C LYS A 250 -9.88 17.87 24.12
N ASN A 251 -9.10 16.81 24.16
CA ASN A 251 -9.12 15.86 25.27
C ASN A 251 -7.77 15.92 26.00
N GLY A 252 -7.74 16.81 26.96
CA GLY A 252 -7.31 16.70 28.32
C GLY A 252 -6.11 15.83 28.64
N LEU A 253 -4.91 16.37 28.54
CA LEU A 253 -3.86 16.06 29.49
C LEU A 253 -4.28 16.56 30.87
N ARG A 254 -5.10 15.81 31.61
CA ARG A 254 -5.14 15.91 33.05
C ARG A 254 -3.77 15.44 33.57
N LYS A 255 -2.90 16.43 33.85
CA LYS A 255 -1.73 16.24 34.69
C LYS A 255 -2.22 15.61 36.00
N LYS A 256 -1.89 14.35 36.24
CA LYS A 256 -1.93 13.81 37.60
C LYS A 256 -0.84 14.54 38.37
N THR A 257 -1.23 15.54 39.13
CA THR A 257 -0.45 16.06 40.24
C THR A 257 -0.30 14.94 41.26
N THR A 258 0.90 14.37 41.32
CA THR A 258 1.33 13.55 42.45
C THR A 258 1.49 14.45 43.62
N ASN A 259 0.48 14.45 44.53
CA ASN A 259 0.67 14.95 45.88
C ASN A 259 1.59 13.97 46.62
N SER A 260 2.77 14.44 46.89
CA SER A 260 3.65 13.93 47.94
C SER A 260 3.04 14.29 49.29
N VAL A 261 2.73 13.30 50.12
CA VAL A 261 2.54 13.49 51.55
C VAL A 261 3.37 12.43 52.26
N ARG A 262 4.35 12.97 52.99
CA ARG A 262 5.03 12.49 54.21
C ARG A 262 5.00 11.00 54.55
#